data_90529e7a2360150394acf828013fa760
#
_entry.id   90529e7a2360150394acf828013fa760
#
_cell.length_a   1.000
_cell.length_b   1.000
_cell.length_c   1.000
_cell.angle_alpha   90.00
_cell.angle_beta   90.00
_cell.angle_gamma   90.00
#
_symmetry.space_group_name_H-M   'P 1'
#
loop_
_entity.id
_entity.type
_entity.pdbx_description
1 polymer ?
#
loop_
_entity_poly.entity_id
_entity_poly.type
_entity_poly.pdbx_seq_one_letter_code
_entity_poly.pdbx_strand_id
1 'polypeptide(L)'
;MPQKKPLSKSLENKKEEGSQKKEESKKEEKTVQKVEIIEKKSLFIFPQKKPSAYKSKAATAEKSKILNQKDFARAKETIQFIKDKKWNSALKSAQKVKDREFRNLITWMHLKTTRNGASFNEYKKFIEQNDYYPRINRIRYLAEEKIYLRNNSPTSIINWFEKYPPLGGLGKIKLAEAYLEQG
;
A
#
# COMPACT_ATOMS: atom_id res chain seq x y z
N MET A 1 -23.85 3.64 -47.09
CA MET A 1 -23.19 3.28 -48.38
C MET A 1 -21.75 3.70 -48.32
N PRO A 2 -20.86 2.80 -48.61
CA PRO A 2 -19.44 2.92 -48.35
C PRO A 2 -18.64 3.22 -49.62
N GLN A 3 -17.45 3.80 -49.45
CA GLN A 3 -16.39 3.72 -50.49
C GLN A 3 -15.04 3.72 -49.78
N LYS A 4 -14.34 2.69 -49.70
CA LYS A 4 -13.36 1.94 -50.51
C LYS A 4 -12.31 2.84 -51.18
N LYS A 5 -11.07 2.68 -50.65
CA LYS A 5 -9.73 2.41 -51.22
C LYS A 5 -9.35 3.11 -52.55
N PRO A 6 -8.05 3.30 -52.89
CA PRO A 6 -7.17 2.13 -53.10
C PRO A 6 -5.69 2.25 -52.70
N LEU A 7 -5.10 1.10 -52.71
CA LEU A 7 -3.71 0.68 -52.86
C LEU A 7 -3.03 1.19 -54.16
N SER A 8 -1.72 1.37 -54.12
CA SER A 8 -0.77 0.91 -55.15
C SER A 8 0.65 0.98 -54.53
N LYS A 9 1.35 -0.11 -54.39
CA LYS A 9 2.19 -0.89 -55.33
C LYS A 9 3.30 -0.01 -55.91
N SER A 10 4.51 -0.34 -55.51
CA SER A 10 5.57 -1.21 -56.07
C SER A 10 6.56 -0.44 -56.92
N LEU A 11 7.78 -0.67 -56.86
CA LEU A 11 8.69 -1.57 -57.55
C LEU A 11 10.13 -1.17 -57.15
N GLU A 12 10.90 -2.04 -56.63
CA GLU A 12 11.82 -2.97 -57.28
C GLU A 12 12.98 -2.34 -58.07
N ASN A 13 14.13 -2.80 -57.65
CA ASN A 13 15.31 -3.19 -58.46
C ASN A 13 16.35 -2.19 -58.87
N LYS A 14 17.62 -2.43 -58.50
CA LYS A 14 18.73 -3.01 -59.24
C LYS A 14 20.00 -2.72 -58.46
N LYS A 15 20.70 -3.69 -58.04
CA LYS A 15 21.75 -4.55 -58.60
C LYS A 15 22.96 -3.78 -59.13
N GLU A 16 24.06 -4.21 -58.60
CA GLU A 16 25.34 -4.67 -59.20
C GLU A 16 26.44 -3.58 -59.23
N GLU A 17 27.48 -3.94 -58.72
CA GLU A 17 28.70 -4.65 -58.98
C GLU A 17 29.98 -3.77 -58.98
N GLY A 18 31.02 -4.36 -58.53
CA GLY A 18 32.38 -4.00 -58.94
C GLY A 18 33.35 -3.74 -57.79
N SER A 19 33.92 -4.72 -57.26
CA SER A 19 35.16 -5.43 -57.60
C SER A 19 36.42 -4.71 -57.14
N GLN A 20 37.09 -5.36 -56.22
CA GLN A 20 38.53 -5.65 -56.09
C GLN A 20 39.57 -4.59 -56.53
N LYS A 21 40.49 -4.29 -55.63
CA LYS A 21 41.94 -4.52 -55.73
C LYS A 21 42.64 -4.03 -54.47
N LYS A 22 43.29 -4.97 -53.83
CA LYS A 22 44.74 -5.18 -53.64
C LYS A 22 45.47 -4.15 -52.80
N GLU A 23 45.86 -4.59 -51.67
CA GLU A 23 47.19 -5.11 -51.24
C GLU A 23 48.29 -4.04 -51.12
N GLU A 24 48.87 -4.14 -50.00
CA GLU A 24 50.27 -4.10 -49.60
C GLU A 24 50.82 -2.83 -48.95
N SER A 25 51.24 -3.11 -47.76
CA SER A 25 52.48 -2.75 -47.07
C SER A 25 52.65 -1.32 -46.58
N LYS A 26 52.72 -1.18 -45.32
CA LYS A 26 53.99 -0.84 -44.62
C LYS A 26 53.80 -0.88 -43.11
N LYS A 27 54.59 -1.74 -42.50
CA LYS A 27 55.01 -1.64 -41.11
C LYS A 27 55.61 -0.26 -40.88
N GLU A 28 55.06 0.47 -39.98
CA GLU A 28 55.76 1.47 -39.18
C GLU A 28 55.28 1.35 -37.75
N GLU A 29 56.20 0.93 -36.91
CA GLU A 29 56.14 1.07 -35.49
C GLU A 29 55.84 2.51 -35.12
N LYS A 30 54.68 2.74 -34.57
CA LYS A 30 54.45 3.89 -33.73
C LYS A 30 53.92 3.39 -32.39
N THR A 31 54.80 3.56 -31.43
CA THR A 31 54.55 3.58 -30.01
C THR A 31 53.18 4.16 -29.74
N VAL A 32 52.23 3.28 -29.52
CA VAL A 32 50.90 3.69 -29.04
C VAL A 32 51.07 3.99 -27.57
N GLN A 33 51.19 5.25 -27.25
CA GLN A 33 50.91 5.74 -25.92
C GLN A 33 49.53 5.24 -25.54
N LYS A 34 49.48 4.39 -24.55
CA LYS A 34 48.25 3.93 -23.89
C LYS A 34 47.61 5.16 -23.28
N VAL A 35 46.74 5.79 -24.03
CA VAL A 35 45.84 6.78 -23.47
C VAL A 35 44.87 6.01 -22.60
N GLU A 36 45.12 6.03 -21.32
CA GLU A 36 44.09 5.67 -20.35
C GLU A 36 42.90 6.58 -20.56
N ILE A 37 41.89 6.07 -21.21
CA ILE A 37 40.56 6.68 -21.21
C ILE A 37 40.07 6.56 -19.80
N ILE A 38 40.36 7.57 -19.00
CA ILE A 38 39.64 7.79 -17.75
C ILE A 38 38.19 7.98 -18.18
N GLU A 39 37.40 6.92 -18.07
CA GLU A 39 35.94 7.03 -18.12
C GLU A 39 35.57 8.09 -17.10
N LYS A 40 35.32 9.30 -17.55
CA LYS A 40 34.61 10.29 -16.75
C LYS A 40 33.25 9.68 -16.46
N LYS A 41 33.15 9.01 -15.31
CA LYS A 41 31.85 8.66 -14.73
C LYS A 41 31.03 9.93 -14.79
N SER A 42 30.04 9.93 -15.67
CA SER A 42 29.13 11.04 -15.80
C SER A 42 28.52 11.32 -14.42
N LEU A 43 28.71 12.53 -13.93
CA LEU A 43 28.13 13.04 -12.71
C LEU A 43 26.59 13.09 -12.76
N PHE A 44 26.00 12.71 -13.88
CA PHE A 44 24.57 12.61 -14.04
C PHE A 44 24.09 11.25 -13.55
N ILE A 45 23.45 11.23 -12.40
CA ILE A 45 22.75 10.06 -11.86
C ILE A 45 21.46 9.91 -12.67
N PHE A 46 21.56 9.23 -13.80
CA PHE A 46 20.35 8.81 -14.51
C PHE A 46 19.67 7.70 -13.73
N PRO A 47 18.33 7.73 -13.60
CA PRO A 47 17.59 6.62 -13.01
C PRO A 47 17.91 5.35 -13.79
N GLN A 48 18.60 4.41 -13.16
CA GLN A 48 18.85 3.12 -13.78
C GLN A 48 17.53 2.37 -13.93
N LYS A 49 17.34 1.73 -15.07
CA LYS A 49 16.19 0.84 -15.28
C LYS A 49 16.15 -0.18 -14.15
N LYS A 50 15.01 -0.30 -13.46
CA LYS A 50 14.81 -1.33 -12.46
C LYS A 50 15.15 -2.69 -13.08
N PRO A 51 15.86 -3.58 -12.37
CA PRO A 51 16.09 -4.94 -12.84
C PRO A 51 14.76 -5.59 -13.20
N SER A 52 14.67 -6.19 -14.37
CA SER A 52 13.43 -6.82 -14.87
C SER A 52 12.94 -8.02 -14.03
N ALA A 53 13.78 -8.53 -13.16
CA ALA A 53 13.40 -9.54 -12.17
C ALA A 53 14.25 -9.39 -10.92
N TYR A 54 13.62 -9.12 -9.78
CA TYR A 54 14.20 -9.44 -8.50
C TYR A 54 14.13 -10.96 -8.38
N LYS A 55 15.25 -11.66 -8.54
CA LYS A 55 15.35 -13.07 -8.14
C LYS A 55 15.07 -13.09 -6.65
N SER A 56 13.84 -13.44 -6.26
CA SER A 56 13.54 -13.73 -4.87
C SER A 56 14.50 -14.84 -4.44
N LYS A 57 15.40 -14.55 -3.52
CA LYS A 57 16.16 -15.62 -2.85
C LYS A 57 15.12 -16.63 -2.38
N ALA A 58 15.34 -17.92 -2.72
CA ALA A 58 14.48 -19.00 -2.28
C ALA A 58 14.12 -18.74 -0.81
N ALA A 59 12.83 -18.82 -0.52
CA ALA A 59 12.30 -18.43 0.78
C ALA A 59 12.97 -19.24 1.89
N THR A 60 14.05 -18.72 2.43
CA THR A 60 14.51 -19.11 3.76
C THR A 60 13.30 -18.92 4.65
N ALA A 61 12.91 -19.97 5.38
CA ALA A 61 11.74 -19.93 6.25
C ALA A 61 11.78 -18.62 7.05
N GLU A 62 10.95 -17.67 6.66
CA GLU A 62 10.95 -16.34 7.24
C GLU A 62 10.63 -16.48 8.72
N LYS A 63 11.60 -16.14 9.55
CA LYS A 63 11.42 -16.09 11.00
C LYS A 63 11.12 -14.64 11.37
N SER A 64 10.08 -14.42 12.13
CA SER A 64 9.84 -13.11 12.73
C SER A 64 10.85 -12.86 13.86
N LYS A 65 11.31 -11.61 13.96
CA LYS A 65 12.13 -11.17 15.09
C LYS A 65 11.29 -10.76 16.32
N ILE A 66 9.99 -10.54 16.12
CA ILE A 66 9.07 -10.01 17.13
C ILE A 66 8.11 -11.10 17.60
N LEU A 67 7.52 -11.84 16.66
CA LEU A 67 6.52 -12.86 16.95
C LEU A 67 7.17 -14.24 17.06
N ASN A 68 6.71 -15.05 18.01
CA ASN A 68 7.07 -16.47 18.04
C ASN A 68 6.53 -17.19 16.78
N GLN A 69 7.08 -18.37 16.47
CA GLN A 69 6.76 -19.10 15.22
C GLN A 69 5.27 -19.38 15.04
N LYS A 70 4.57 -19.71 16.12
CA LYS A 70 3.13 -20.01 16.12
C LYS A 70 2.30 -18.76 15.84
N ASP A 71 2.63 -17.66 16.51
CA ASP A 71 1.95 -16.38 16.31
C ASP A 71 2.28 -15.77 14.95
N PHE A 72 3.50 -15.98 14.45
CA PHE A 72 3.88 -15.55 13.11
C PHE A 72 3.07 -16.27 12.01
N ALA A 73 2.87 -17.59 12.14
CA ALA A 73 2.02 -18.34 11.21
C ALA A 73 0.58 -17.79 11.21
N ARG A 74 0.01 -17.53 12.40
CA ARG A 74 -1.32 -16.91 12.54
C ARG A 74 -1.38 -15.50 11.99
N ALA A 75 -0.33 -14.71 12.18
CA ALA A 75 -0.25 -13.38 11.62
C ALA A 75 -0.28 -13.40 10.08
N LYS A 76 0.46 -14.32 9.46
CA LYS A 76 0.40 -14.54 8.00
C LYS A 76 -1.01 -14.90 7.54
N GLU A 77 -1.66 -15.84 8.22
CA GLU A 77 -3.05 -16.22 7.95
C GLU A 77 -4.00 -15.03 8.07
N THR A 78 -3.87 -14.26 9.15
CA THR A 78 -4.67 -13.05 9.39
C THR A 78 -4.52 -12.03 8.25
N ILE A 79 -3.30 -11.78 7.81
CA ILE A 79 -3.02 -10.86 6.69
C ILE A 79 -3.62 -11.41 5.38
N GLN A 80 -3.60 -12.71 5.18
CA GLN A 80 -4.25 -13.32 4.02
C GLN A 80 -5.77 -13.10 4.05
N PHE A 81 -6.44 -13.29 5.20
CA PHE A 81 -7.87 -12.97 5.34
C PHE A 81 -8.18 -11.50 5.03
N ILE A 82 -7.30 -10.58 5.41
CA ILE A 82 -7.46 -9.15 5.08
C ILE A 82 -7.37 -8.93 3.56
N LYS A 83 -6.40 -9.54 2.89
CA LYS A 83 -6.28 -9.50 1.43
C LYS A 83 -7.53 -10.02 0.73
N ASP A 84 -8.11 -11.08 1.27
CA ASP A 84 -9.35 -11.70 0.79
C ASP A 84 -10.61 -10.94 1.22
N LYS A 85 -10.46 -9.78 1.90
CA LYS A 85 -11.57 -8.96 2.45
C LYS A 85 -12.46 -9.70 3.49
N LYS A 86 -11.96 -10.77 4.07
CA LYS A 86 -12.66 -11.59 5.10
C LYS A 86 -12.38 -11.05 6.50
N TRP A 87 -12.89 -9.85 6.81
CA TRP A 87 -12.60 -9.15 8.07
C TRP A 87 -12.97 -9.92 9.32
N ASN A 88 -14.13 -10.58 9.34
CA ASN A 88 -14.54 -11.36 10.51
C ASN A 88 -13.57 -12.50 10.85
N SER A 89 -13.06 -13.18 9.82
CA SER A 89 -12.05 -14.23 9.98
C SER A 89 -10.71 -13.64 10.41
N ALA A 90 -10.33 -12.49 9.83
CA ALA A 90 -9.10 -11.78 10.19
C ALA A 90 -9.11 -11.37 11.68
N LEU A 91 -10.19 -10.76 12.17
CA LEU A 91 -10.32 -10.36 13.57
C LEU A 91 -10.28 -11.56 14.52
N LYS A 92 -11.00 -12.65 14.18
CA LYS A 92 -10.98 -13.90 14.98
C LYS A 92 -9.60 -14.55 15.01
N SER A 93 -8.88 -14.55 13.89
CA SER A 93 -7.51 -15.09 13.82
C SER A 93 -6.53 -14.21 14.60
N ALA A 94 -6.64 -12.87 14.47
CA ALA A 94 -5.81 -11.92 15.20
C ALA A 94 -5.95 -12.07 16.73
N GLN A 95 -7.15 -12.31 17.24
CA GLN A 95 -7.37 -12.50 18.67
C GLN A 95 -6.61 -13.70 19.27
N LYS A 96 -6.25 -14.69 18.44
CA LYS A 96 -5.50 -15.87 18.86
C LYS A 96 -3.98 -15.60 18.94
N VAL A 97 -3.51 -14.46 18.45
CA VAL A 97 -2.12 -14.02 18.54
C VAL A 97 -1.89 -13.38 19.91
N LYS A 98 -0.82 -13.75 20.62
CA LYS A 98 -0.53 -13.25 21.95
C LYS A 98 -0.08 -11.78 21.94
N ASP A 99 0.58 -11.36 20.87
CA ASP A 99 1.08 -10.00 20.74
C ASP A 99 -0.07 -8.99 20.67
N ARG A 100 -0.08 -8.04 21.61
CA ARG A 100 -1.12 -7.01 21.75
C ARG A 100 -1.06 -6.01 20.60
N GLU A 101 0.13 -5.59 20.23
CA GLU A 101 0.29 -4.57 19.19
C GLU A 101 -0.15 -5.09 17.83
N PHE A 102 0.11 -6.37 17.54
CA PHE A 102 -0.43 -7.00 16.33
C PHE A 102 -1.97 -7.00 16.34
N ARG A 103 -2.62 -7.36 17.46
CA ARG A 103 -4.09 -7.32 17.56
C ARG A 103 -4.63 -5.90 17.37
N ASN A 104 -3.99 -4.92 17.99
CA ASN A 104 -4.37 -3.51 17.86
C ASN A 104 -4.22 -3.03 16.41
N LEU A 105 -3.13 -3.41 15.74
CA LEU A 105 -2.89 -3.09 14.33
C LEU A 105 -4.04 -3.62 13.44
N ILE A 106 -4.43 -4.87 13.61
CA ILE A 106 -5.51 -5.46 12.80
C ILE A 106 -6.86 -4.77 13.10
N THR A 107 -7.13 -4.48 14.36
CA THR A 107 -8.33 -3.72 14.77
C THR A 107 -8.32 -2.33 14.15
N TRP A 108 -7.20 -1.62 14.22
CA TRP A 108 -7.05 -0.30 13.60
C TRP A 108 -7.27 -0.35 12.09
N MET A 109 -6.70 -1.34 11.40
CA MET A 109 -6.91 -1.52 9.96
C MET A 109 -8.39 -1.72 9.62
N HIS A 110 -9.11 -2.52 10.43
CA HIS A 110 -10.55 -2.74 10.27
C HIS A 110 -11.34 -1.46 10.50
N LEU A 111 -11.11 -0.77 11.63
CA LEU A 111 -11.83 0.46 11.99
C LEU A 111 -11.60 1.60 11.01
N LYS A 112 -10.43 1.68 10.39
CA LYS A 112 -10.11 2.67 9.35
C LYS A 112 -10.88 2.44 8.04
N THR A 113 -11.33 1.22 7.80
CA THR A 113 -12.07 0.87 6.59
C THR A 113 -13.48 1.45 6.65
N THR A 114 -13.89 2.15 5.61
CA THR A 114 -15.27 2.65 5.50
C THR A 114 -16.25 1.50 5.32
N ARG A 115 -17.50 1.67 5.82
CA ARG A 115 -18.56 0.67 5.74
C ARG A 115 -18.20 -0.67 6.39
N ASN A 116 -17.31 -0.66 7.38
CA ASN A 116 -17.09 -1.83 8.21
C ASN A 116 -18.32 -2.08 9.11
N GLY A 117 -18.46 -3.31 9.61
CA GLY A 117 -19.55 -3.71 10.51
C GLY A 117 -19.33 -3.34 11.98
N ALA A 118 -18.31 -2.54 12.32
CA ALA A 118 -17.99 -2.21 13.70
C ALA A 118 -19.03 -1.30 14.32
N SER A 119 -19.33 -1.55 15.58
CA SER A 119 -20.23 -0.76 16.43
C SER A 119 -19.51 0.46 17.01
N PHE A 120 -20.28 1.46 17.49
CA PHE A 120 -19.72 2.60 18.21
C PHE A 120 -18.88 2.15 19.43
N ASN A 121 -19.31 1.14 20.16
CA ASN A 121 -18.60 0.64 21.34
C ASN A 121 -17.21 0.05 20.99
N GLU A 122 -17.07 -0.59 19.83
CA GLU A 122 -15.76 -1.09 19.36
C GLU A 122 -14.82 0.08 19.02
N TYR A 123 -15.33 1.11 18.37
CA TYR A 123 -14.58 2.35 18.13
C TYR A 123 -14.17 3.02 19.43
N LYS A 124 -15.12 3.23 20.35
CA LYS A 124 -14.90 3.85 21.66
C LYS A 124 -13.80 3.13 22.44
N LYS A 125 -13.91 1.81 22.58
CA LYS A 125 -12.92 0.98 23.27
C LYS A 125 -11.54 1.09 22.65
N PHE A 126 -11.46 1.07 21.32
CA PHE A 126 -10.16 1.20 20.63
C PHE A 126 -9.53 2.57 20.86
N ILE A 127 -10.29 3.64 20.72
CA ILE A 127 -9.82 5.03 20.88
C ILE A 127 -9.33 5.26 22.31
N GLU A 128 -10.09 4.81 23.32
CA GLU A 128 -9.73 4.99 24.73
C GLU A 128 -8.45 4.25 25.13
N GLN A 129 -8.13 3.16 24.46
CA GLN A 129 -6.95 2.33 24.76
C GLN A 129 -5.76 2.65 23.89
N ASN A 130 -5.92 3.35 22.77
CA ASN A 130 -4.92 3.51 21.72
C ASN A 130 -4.98 4.90 21.09
N ASP A 131 -5.04 5.95 21.89
CA ASP A 131 -5.14 7.35 21.46
C ASP A 131 -3.92 7.82 20.64
N TYR A 132 -2.77 7.16 20.82
CA TYR A 132 -1.51 7.41 20.13
C TYR A 132 -1.46 6.83 18.70
N TYR A 133 -2.48 6.07 18.28
CA TYR A 133 -2.45 5.42 16.95
C TYR A 133 -2.54 6.44 15.80
N PRO A 134 -1.87 6.14 14.66
CA PRO A 134 -1.89 7.04 13.51
C PRO A 134 -3.32 7.32 13.03
N ARG A 135 -3.59 8.58 12.70
CA ARG A 135 -4.90 9.01 12.20
C ARG A 135 -6.07 8.73 13.16
N ILE A 136 -5.85 8.80 14.45
CA ILE A 136 -6.89 8.57 15.45
C ILE A 136 -8.12 9.47 15.23
N ASN A 137 -7.93 10.72 14.79
CA ASN A 137 -9.04 11.62 14.47
C ASN A 137 -9.91 11.08 13.31
N ARG A 138 -9.34 10.34 12.36
CA ARG A 138 -10.14 9.67 11.32
C ARG A 138 -10.99 8.55 11.92
N ILE A 139 -10.44 7.80 12.86
CA ILE A 139 -11.17 6.75 13.58
C ILE A 139 -12.30 7.38 14.42
N ARG A 140 -12.03 8.50 15.11
CA ARG A 140 -13.05 9.25 15.85
C ARG A 140 -14.18 9.76 14.95
N TYR A 141 -13.85 10.33 13.81
CA TYR A 141 -14.84 10.78 12.83
C TYR A 141 -15.74 9.62 12.36
N LEU A 142 -15.16 8.43 12.06
CA LEU A 142 -15.93 7.24 11.68
C LEU A 142 -16.76 6.69 12.84
N ALA A 143 -16.30 6.88 14.09
CA ALA A 143 -17.08 6.50 15.28
C ALA A 143 -18.37 7.35 15.41
N GLU A 144 -18.30 8.65 15.10
CA GLU A 144 -19.46 9.54 15.12
C GLU A 144 -20.59 9.05 14.19
N GLU A 145 -20.22 8.44 13.03
CA GLU A 145 -21.18 7.84 12.10
C GLU A 145 -21.91 6.61 12.67
N LYS A 146 -21.36 6.00 13.72
CA LYS A 146 -21.90 4.79 14.35
C LYS A 146 -22.70 5.05 15.63
N ILE A 147 -22.86 6.30 16.01
CA ILE A 147 -23.66 6.70 17.17
C ILE A 147 -25.14 6.63 16.82
N TYR A 148 -25.87 5.76 17.51
CA TYR A 148 -27.33 5.64 17.42
C TYR A 148 -27.91 5.61 18.83
N LEU A 149 -28.85 6.52 19.16
CA LEU A 149 -29.51 6.62 20.47
C LEU A 149 -30.16 5.31 20.90
N ARG A 150 -30.78 4.58 19.99
CA ARG A 150 -31.39 3.26 20.30
C ARG A 150 -30.41 2.20 20.86
N ASN A 151 -29.10 2.38 20.58
CA ASN A 151 -28.05 1.41 20.94
C ASN A 151 -27.10 1.94 22.03
N ASN A 152 -27.19 3.24 22.34
CA ASN A 152 -26.31 3.92 23.28
C ASN A 152 -27.13 4.90 24.10
N SER A 153 -26.98 4.88 25.43
CA SER A 153 -27.70 5.83 26.28
C SER A 153 -27.23 7.27 25.99
N PRO A 154 -28.15 8.27 26.09
CA PRO A 154 -27.82 9.67 25.94
C PRO A 154 -26.64 10.08 26.81
N THR A 155 -26.64 9.73 28.09
CA THR A 155 -25.54 10.00 29.02
C THR A 155 -24.19 9.45 28.54
N SER A 156 -24.17 8.24 27.95
CA SER A 156 -22.92 7.64 27.43
C SER A 156 -22.38 8.42 26.22
N ILE A 157 -23.26 8.97 25.38
CA ILE A 157 -22.91 9.78 24.22
C ILE A 157 -22.39 11.15 24.68
N ILE A 158 -23.06 11.77 25.63
CA ILE A 158 -22.65 13.07 26.19
C ILE A 158 -21.27 12.95 26.84
N ASN A 159 -21.06 12.00 27.75
CA ASN A 159 -19.76 11.75 28.39
C ASN A 159 -18.65 11.43 27.39
N TRP A 160 -18.99 10.76 26.29
CA TRP A 160 -18.03 10.55 25.20
C TRP A 160 -17.61 11.85 24.56
N PHE A 161 -18.55 12.72 24.19
CA PHE A 161 -18.28 13.98 23.53
C PHE A 161 -17.68 15.04 24.45
N GLU A 162 -17.86 14.97 25.75
CA GLU A 162 -17.13 15.78 26.73
C GLU A 162 -15.62 15.49 26.67
N LYS A 163 -15.26 14.19 26.59
CA LYS A 163 -13.85 13.79 26.50
C LYS A 163 -13.29 13.96 25.09
N TYR A 164 -14.08 13.70 24.08
CA TYR A 164 -13.70 13.74 22.68
C TYR A 164 -14.67 14.63 21.89
N PRO A 165 -14.45 15.95 21.85
CA PRO A 165 -15.35 16.87 21.16
C PRO A 165 -15.67 16.44 19.72
N PRO A 166 -16.89 16.69 19.22
CA PRO A 166 -17.32 16.31 17.88
C PRO A 166 -16.41 16.88 16.80
N LEU A 167 -15.95 16.05 15.88
CA LEU A 167 -15.09 16.46 14.77
C LEU A 167 -15.89 16.91 13.54
N GLY A 168 -17.09 16.38 13.36
CA GLY A 168 -17.93 16.64 12.20
C GLY A 168 -19.30 17.22 12.58
N GLY A 169 -20.03 17.68 11.54
CA GLY A 169 -21.41 18.15 11.71
C GLY A 169 -22.33 17.03 12.23
N LEU A 170 -22.11 15.80 11.80
CA LEU A 170 -22.88 14.63 12.26
C LEU A 170 -22.69 14.40 13.76
N GLY A 171 -21.46 14.47 14.26
CA GLY A 171 -21.16 14.34 15.69
C GLY A 171 -21.88 15.41 16.52
N LYS A 172 -21.93 16.66 16.04
CA LYS A 172 -22.66 17.76 16.69
C LYS A 172 -24.16 17.47 16.74
N ILE A 173 -24.74 16.96 15.65
CA ILE A 173 -26.16 16.56 15.61
C ILE A 173 -26.42 15.43 16.64
N LYS A 174 -25.55 14.39 16.67
CA LYS A 174 -25.70 13.28 17.62
C LYS A 174 -25.60 13.73 19.08
N LEU A 175 -24.74 14.68 19.37
CA LEU A 175 -24.65 15.27 20.70
C LEU A 175 -25.94 16.07 21.05
N ALA A 176 -26.45 16.87 20.12
CA ALA A 176 -27.69 17.62 20.32
C ALA A 176 -28.89 16.66 20.51
N GLU A 177 -29.00 15.60 19.69
CA GLU A 177 -30.00 14.55 19.86
C GLU A 177 -29.93 13.90 21.27
N ALA A 178 -28.70 13.65 21.76
CA ALA A 178 -28.50 13.05 23.08
C ALA A 178 -28.94 13.99 24.21
N TYR A 179 -28.68 15.30 24.10
CA TYR A 179 -29.18 16.28 25.08
C TYR A 179 -30.71 16.37 25.06
N LEU A 180 -31.33 16.39 23.89
CA LEU A 180 -32.79 16.45 23.77
C LEU A 180 -33.48 15.20 24.35
N GLU A 181 -32.86 14.03 24.24
CA GLU A 181 -33.39 12.78 24.77
C GLU A 181 -33.16 12.65 26.29
N GLN A 182 -32.20 13.39 26.84
CA GLN A 182 -31.93 13.38 28.28
C GLN A 182 -32.88 14.28 29.04
N GLY A 183 -33.54 15.25 28.40
CA GLY A 183 -34.46 16.22 28.99
C GLY A 183 -33.72 17.47 29.44
#